data_7e1aada524a292f186382a844d7b302f
#
_entry.id   7e1aada524a292f186382a844d7b302f
#
_cell.length_a   1.000
_cell.length_b   1.000
_cell.length_c   1.000
_cell.angle_alpha   90.00
_cell.angle_beta   90.00
_cell.angle_gamma   90.00
#
_symmetry.space_group_name_H-M   'P 1'
#
loop_
_entity.id
_entity.type
_entity.pdbx_description
1 polymer ?
#
loop_
_entity_poly.entity_id
_entity_poly.type
_entity_poly.pdbx_seq_one_letter_code
_entity_poly.pdbx_strand_id
1 'polypeptide(L)'
;MKYTLPFIALLLSGCAISVTSTTNMPPAAPQSAQEALRPYYATLDAKLPKAASNPSLAADTVITRFAFGSCVNENRDMKFWDVIAAQNPQAFLLIGDNVYGDTRPTNGADIPTLAASYKKLSSRAEFDRFRRSVPMMTAWDDHDYGANDAGGAFAFKEWAEKAYETYWGSSDEVKSRPGVYESRIIGPKGKRVQFIMLDGRFFRSDLASMTYRDPGPTLGWYIPNMDPNATILGQAQWNWLAQELEKPAELRFIISSTQVITDAHNFEGWTNFPKERDRLYALLGQKGVNNAIFLTGDRHSGGFYKTNAPGLSKPLWDFTSSSLNFAFGKGDGSEREPDPRRTGGFWGIPNFGQIDIDWATKKVTMTLRKDDGSVIETQVANAID
;
A
#
# COMPACT_ATOMS: atom_id res chain seq x y z
N MET A 1 -83.63 -46.33 55.98
CA MET A 1 -82.93 -46.87 54.81
C MET A 1 -81.81 -45.91 54.46
N LYS A 2 -80.53 -46.30 54.79
CA LYS A 2 -79.35 -45.45 54.50
C LYS A 2 -78.59 -46.19 53.41
N TYR A 3 -78.40 -45.58 52.29
CA TYR A 3 -77.53 -46.11 51.24
C TYR A 3 -76.14 -45.49 51.35
N THR A 4 -75.17 -46.29 51.57
CA THR A 4 -73.75 -45.94 51.51
C THR A 4 -73.25 -46.19 50.13
N LEU A 5 -72.66 -45.17 49.45
CA LEU A 5 -71.91 -45.30 48.19
C LEU A 5 -70.42 -45.41 48.47
N PRO A 6 -69.70 -46.24 47.76
CA PRO A 6 -68.22 -46.34 47.92
C PRO A 6 -67.47 -45.27 47.13
N PHE A 7 -66.41 -44.71 47.76
CA PHE A 7 -65.49 -43.78 47.18
C PHE A 7 -64.48 -44.54 46.29
N ILE A 8 -64.45 -44.22 45.02
CA ILE A 8 -63.37 -44.69 44.11
C ILE A 8 -62.29 -43.61 44.09
N ALA A 9 -61.10 -43.94 44.59
CA ALA A 9 -59.93 -43.09 44.49
C ALA A 9 -59.32 -43.24 43.10
N LEU A 10 -59.32 -42.17 42.30
CA LEU A 10 -58.63 -42.08 41.03
C LEU A 10 -57.19 -41.63 41.31
N LEU A 11 -56.23 -42.48 41.07
CA LEU A 11 -54.79 -42.15 41.04
C LEU A 11 -54.47 -41.41 39.72
N LEU A 12 -54.29 -40.07 39.80
CA LEU A 12 -53.75 -39.28 38.73
C LEU A 12 -52.22 -39.38 38.75
N SER A 13 -51.64 -40.17 37.86
CA SER A 13 -50.21 -40.13 37.55
C SER A 13 -49.90 -38.83 36.79
N GLY A 14 -49.29 -37.89 37.49
CA GLY A 14 -48.78 -36.66 36.89
C GLY A 14 -47.58 -36.94 36.03
N CYS A 15 -47.69 -36.84 34.70
CA CYS A 15 -46.56 -36.68 33.82
C CYS A 15 -45.96 -35.30 34.04
N ALA A 16 -44.77 -35.23 34.64
CA ALA A 16 -43.99 -34.02 34.71
C ALA A 16 -43.47 -33.71 33.28
N ILE A 17 -44.04 -32.75 32.60
CA ILE A 17 -43.50 -32.20 31.35
C ILE A 17 -42.31 -31.31 31.76
N SER A 18 -41.07 -31.79 31.56
CA SER A 18 -39.89 -30.96 31.64
C SER A 18 -39.94 -29.95 30.48
N VAL A 19 -40.36 -28.72 30.71
CA VAL A 19 -40.16 -27.61 29.78
C VAL A 19 -38.66 -27.27 29.84
N THR A 20 -37.90 -27.81 28.88
CA THR A 20 -36.55 -27.28 28.56
C THR A 20 -36.72 -25.88 28.04
N SER A 21 -36.44 -24.91 28.89
CA SER A 21 -36.28 -23.52 28.48
C SER A 21 -35.16 -23.43 27.50
N THR A 22 -35.45 -23.42 26.19
CA THR A 22 -34.53 -22.95 25.18
C THR A 22 -34.34 -21.48 25.43
N THR A 23 -33.24 -21.09 26.08
CA THR A 23 -32.82 -19.70 26.13
C THR A 23 -32.62 -19.28 24.67
N ASN A 24 -33.51 -18.45 24.16
CA ASN A 24 -33.29 -17.73 22.92
C ASN A 24 -32.08 -16.81 23.15
N MET A 25 -30.88 -17.33 22.86
CA MET A 25 -29.73 -16.46 22.68
C MET A 25 -30.08 -15.48 21.57
N PRO A 26 -29.84 -14.17 21.76
CA PRO A 26 -29.97 -13.22 20.67
C PRO A 26 -29.13 -13.74 19.50
N PRO A 27 -29.58 -13.56 18.25
CA PRO A 27 -28.80 -13.97 17.09
C PRO A 27 -27.40 -13.35 17.22
N ALA A 28 -26.37 -14.18 17.05
CA ALA A 28 -25.00 -13.68 17.06
C ALA A 28 -24.90 -12.50 16.09
N ALA A 29 -24.18 -11.43 16.48
CA ALA A 29 -23.93 -10.32 15.61
C ALA A 29 -23.37 -10.85 14.28
N PRO A 30 -23.76 -10.27 13.13
CA PRO A 30 -23.27 -10.74 11.84
C PRO A 30 -21.74 -10.69 11.84
N GLN A 31 -21.09 -11.82 11.55
CA GLN A 31 -19.66 -11.90 11.37
C GLN A 31 -19.24 -11.00 10.20
N SER A 32 -18.12 -10.30 10.33
CA SER A 32 -17.50 -9.63 9.19
C SER A 32 -17.15 -10.66 8.10
N ALA A 33 -17.06 -10.22 6.85
CA ALA A 33 -16.67 -11.12 5.75
C ALA A 33 -15.30 -11.77 6.00
N GLN A 34 -14.37 -11.03 6.60
CA GLN A 34 -13.04 -11.52 6.98
C GLN A 34 -13.13 -12.63 8.03
N GLU A 35 -13.91 -12.45 9.10
CA GLU A 35 -14.11 -13.47 10.13
C GLU A 35 -14.77 -14.73 9.59
N ALA A 36 -15.76 -14.58 8.69
CA ALA A 36 -16.43 -15.70 8.05
C ALA A 36 -15.48 -16.52 7.15
N LEU A 37 -14.46 -15.90 6.57
CA LEU A 37 -13.51 -16.55 5.67
C LEU A 37 -12.31 -17.21 6.39
N ARG A 38 -12.00 -16.83 7.63
CA ARG A 38 -10.85 -17.40 8.38
C ARG A 38 -10.85 -18.94 8.43
N PRO A 39 -11.99 -19.63 8.71
CA PRO A 39 -12.02 -21.11 8.65
C PRO A 39 -11.70 -21.66 7.27
N TYR A 40 -12.13 -20.97 6.20
CA TYR A 40 -11.81 -21.35 4.84
C TYR A 40 -10.31 -21.22 4.56
N TYR A 41 -9.67 -20.15 5.00
CA TYR A 41 -8.23 -19.96 4.85
C TYR A 41 -7.42 -21.04 5.55
N ALA A 42 -7.87 -21.52 6.71
CA ALA A 42 -7.22 -22.61 7.44
C ALA A 42 -7.24 -23.95 6.68
N THR A 43 -8.19 -24.12 5.74
CA THR A 43 -8.32 -25.34 4.91
C THR A 43 -7.58 -25.25 3.59
N LEU A 44 -7.13 -24.06 3.19
CA LEU A 44 -6.36 -23.88 1.95
C LEU A 44 -4.92 -24.38 2.19
N ASP A 45 -4.64 -25.60 1.77
CA ASP A 45 -3.27 -26.16 1.70
C ASP A 45 -2.53 -25.60 0.47
N ALA A 46 -2.60 -24.28 0.29
CA ALA A 46 -1.94 -23.60 -0.81
C ALA A 46 -0.46 -23.43 -0.47
N LYS A 47 0.41 -24.05 -1.24
CA LYS A 47 1.83 -23.71 -1.26
C LYS A 47 1.99 -22.31 -1.85
N LEU A 48 2.00 -21.30 -0.99
CA LEU A 48 2.25 -19.94 -1.43
C LEU A 48 3.65 -19.82 -2.04
N PRO A 49 3.78 -19.15 -3.19
CA PRO A 49 5.08 -18.92 -3.79
C PRO A 49 5.94 -18.03 -2.90
N LYS A 50 7.26 -18.17 -3.06
CA LYS A 50 8.26 -17.32 -2.42
C LYS A 50 9.15 -16.72 -3.48
N ALA A 51 9.48 -15.45 -3.37
CA ALA A 51 10.50 -14.83 -4.19
C ALA A 51 11.88 -15.41 -3.86
N ALA A 52 12.84 -15.26 -4.78
CA ALA A 52 14.22 -15.60 -4.52
C ALA A 52 14.75 -14.86 -3.27
N SER A 53 15.81 -15.38 -2.67
CA SER A 53 16.51 -14.71 -1.58
C SER A 53 16.92 -13.30 -1.97
N ASN A 54 16.71 -12.35 -1.06
CA ASN A 54 17.07 -10.96 -1.25
C ASN A 54 18.34 -10.68 -0.43
N PRO A 55 19.39 -10.07 -1.00
CA PRO A 55 20.55 -9.67 -0.21
C PRO A 55 20.12 -8.61 0.83
N SER A 56 20.74 -8.67 2.00
CA SER A 56 20.53 -7.67 3.04
C SER A 56 21.40 -6.45 2.80
N LEU A 57 20.88 -5.28 3.07
CA LEU A 57 21.65 -4.05 3.15
C LEU A 57 22.17 -3.87 4.57
N ALA A 58 23.48 -3.72 4.75
CA ALA A 58 24.07 -3.52 6.08
C ALA A 58 23.54 -2.21 6.71
N ALA A 59 23.27 -2.24 8.01
CA ALA A 59 22.65 -1.10 8.72
C ALA A 59 23.53 0.16 8.71
N ASP A 60 24.84 0.04 8.55
CA ASP A 60 25.80 1.14 8.50
C ASP A 60 26.18 1.57 7.06
N THR A 61 25.52 1.01 6.04
CA THR A 61 25.76 1.38 4.65
C THR A 61 25.42 2.84 4.40
N VAL A 62 26.39 3.62 3.92
CA VAL A 62 26.12 4.98 3.46
C VAL A 62 25.36 4.91 2.13
N ILE A 63 24.08 5.22 2.16
CA ILE A 63 23.26 5.26 0.93
C ILE A 63 23.60 6.53 0.16
N THR A 64 24.04 6.34 -1.08
CA THR A 64 24.29 7.45 -2.04
C THR A 64 23.44 7.32 -3.28
N ARG A 65 22.94 6.11 -3.59
CA ARG A 65 22.04 5.86 -4.72
C ARG A 65 21.09 4.71 -4.43
N PHE A 66 19.83 4.92 -4.73
CA PHE A 66 18.85 3.84 -4.84
C PHE A 66 17.85 4.15 -5.97
N ALA A 67 17.05 3.16 -6.34
CA ALA A 67 15.99 3.33 -7.33
C ALA A 67 14.65 2.82 -6.79
N PHE A 68 13.56 3.22 -7.44
CA PHE A 68 12.21 2.80 -7.07
C PHE A 68 11.27 2.83 -8.26
N GLY A 69 10.13 2.18 -8.12
CA GLY A 69 9.04 2.21 -9.08
C GLY A 69 7.91 1.29 -8.67
N SER A 70 6.83 1.34 -9.42
CA SER A 70 5.61 0.53 -9.24
C SER A 70 5.06 0.03 -10.57
N CYS A 71 3.94 -0.68 -10.53
CA CYS A 71 3.18 -1.14 -11.69
C CYS A 71 3.98 -2.10 -12.59
N VAL A 72 4.29 -3.27 -12.01
CA VAL A 72 4.97 -4.39 -12.67
C VAL A 72 3.95 -5.42 -13.14
N ASN A 73 3.61 -5.39 -14.42
CA ASN A 73 2.78 -6.46 -14.98
C ASN A 73 3.67 -7.66 -15.36
N GLU A 74 3.51 -8.76 -14.62
CA GLU A 74 4.29 -9.99 -14.76
C GLU A 74 4.11 -10.69 -16.12
N ASN A 75 3.13 -10.24 -16.90
CA ASN A 75 2.83 -10.77 -18.24
C ASN A 75 3.55 -10.02 -19.36
N ARG A 76 4.24 -8.91 -19.06
CA ARG A 76 4.91 -8.06 -20.05
C ARG A 76 6.42 -8.28 -20.07
N ASP A 77 7.13 -7.55 -20.93
CA ASP A 77 8.62 -7.53 -20.97
C ASP A 77 9.18 -7.03 -19.64
N MET A 78 10.25 -7.66 -19.18
CA MET A 78 10.89 -7.42 -17.89
C MET A 78 12.34 -6.93 -18.00
N LYS A 79 12.79 -6.56 -19.21
CA LYS A 79 14.19 -6.13 -19.45
C LYS A 79 14.59 -4.89 -18.67
N PHE A 80 13.62 -4.08 -18.26
CA PHE A 80 13.87 -2.91 -17.42
C PHE A 80 14.63 -3.27 -16.13
N TRP A 81 14.47 -4.50 -15.60
CA TRP A 81 15.25 -4.93 -14.41
C TRP A 81 16.76 -4.92 -14.66
N ASP A 82 17.21 -5.38 -15.83
CA ASP A 82 18.64 -5.34 -16.18
C ASP A 82 19.12 -3.89 -16.40
N VAL A 83 18.25 -3.02 -16.93
CA VAL A 83 18.54 -1.59 -17.10
C VAL A 83 18.67 -0.88 -15.75
N ILE A 84 17.79 -1.18 -14.80
CA ILE A 84 17.88 -0.62 -13.43
C ILE A 84 19.15 -1.13 -12.74
N ALA A 85 19.46 -2.44 -12.85
CA ALA A 85 20.68 -3.01 -12.29
C ALA A 85 21.94 -2.31 -12.82
N ALA A 86 21.96 -1.96 -14.11
CA ALA A 86 23.06 -1.24 -14.74
C ALA A 86 23.28 0.19 -14.18
N GLN A 87 22.29 0.78 -13.50
CA GLN A 87 22.44 2.05 -12.77
C GLN A 87 23.17 1.87 -11.42
N ASN A 88 23.48 0.65 -11.02
CA ASN A 88 24.17 0.29 -9.77
C ASN A 88 23.47 0.85 -8.50
N PRO A 89 22.15 0.66 -8.31
CA PRO A 89 21.50 1.09 -7.09
C PRO A 89 21.93 0.20 -5.91
N GLN A 90 22.15 0.81 -4.75
CA GLN A 90 22.45 0.10 -3.50
C GLN A 90 21.19 -0.56 -2.90
N ALA A 91 20.02 -0.09 -3.30
CA ALA A 91 18.72 -0.68 -2.97
C ALA A 91 17.70 -0.37 -4.05
N PHE A 92 16.62 -1.16 -4.10
CA PHE A 92 15.45 -0.88 -4.93
C PHE A 92 14.18 -0.94 -4.07
N LEU A 93 13.30 0.05 -4.23
CA LEU A 93 11.98 0.07 -3.58
C LEU A 93 10.92 -0.25 -4.64
N LEU A 94 10.23 -1.37 -4.47
CA LEU A 94 9.06 -1.72 -5.28
C LEU A 94 7.81 -1.31 -4.49
N ILE A 95 7.15 -0.24 -4.96
CA ILE A 95 6.25 0.54 -4.12
C ILE A 95 4.76 0.37 -4.46
N GLY A 96 4.37 -0.83 -4.83
CA GLY A 96 2.99 -1.20 -5.12
C GLY A 96 2.80 -1.73 -6.53
N ASP A 97 1.69 -2.42 -6.78
CA ASP A 97 1.40 -3.12 -8.03
C ASP A 97 2.56 -4.02 -8.47
N ASN A 98 3.02 -4.81 -7.52
CA ASN A 98 4.15 -5.71 -7.73
C ASN A 98 3.79 -6.87 -8.66
N VAL A 99 2.50 -7.19 -8.74
CA VAL A 99 1.85 -8.11 -9.67
C VAL A 99 0.42 -7.65 -9.94
N TYR A 100 -0.19 -8.13 -11.02
CA TYR A 100 -1.59 -7.89 -11.37
C TYR A 100 -2.41 -9.16 -11.16
N GLY A 101 -2.54 -9.56 -9.89
CA GLY A 101 -3.23 -10.77 -9.45
C GLY A 101 -4.62 -10.54 -8.89
N ASP A 102 -5.16 -9.35 -9.05
CA ASP A 102 -6.44 -8.93 -8.50
C ASP A 102 -7.62 -9.70 -9.08
N THR A 103 -8.66 -9.79 -8.28
CA THR A 103 -9.93 -10.41 -8.70
C THR A 103 -10.68 -9.50 -9.65
N ARG A 104 -11.28 -10.10 -10.67
CA ARG A 104 -12.20 -9.39 -11.56
C ARG A 104 -13.64 -9.62 -11.09
N PRO A 105 -14.55 -8.65 -11.24
CA PRO A 105 -15.96 -8.79 -10.83
C PRO A 105 -16.68 -10.01 -11.39
N THR A 106 -16.24 -10.50 -12.53
CA THR A 106 -16.78 -11.69 -13.19
C THR A 106 -16.35 -13.01 -12.56
N ASN A 107 -15.27 -13.03 -11.79
CA ASN A 107 -14.64 -14.25 -11.28
C ASN A 107 -14.77 -14.39 -9.75
N GLY A 108 -15.37 -13.41 -9.08
CA GLY A 108 -15.37 -13.35 -7.62
C GLY A 108 -13.96 -13.08 -7.06
N ALA A 109 -13.83 -13.20 -5.76
CA ALA A 109 -12.55 -13.08 -5.07
C ALA A 109 -11.76 -14.38 -5.26
N ASP A 110 -10.83 -14.37 -6.18
CA ASP A 110 -10.06 -15.56 -6.57
C ASP A 110 -8.64 -15.50 -5.98
N ILE A 111 -8.49 -16.05 -4.79
CA ILE A 111 -7.20 -16.16 -4.09
C ILE A 111 -6.12 -16.88 -4.90
N PRO A 112 -6.43 -17.95 -5.64
CA PRO A 112 -5.47 -18.63 -6.51
C PRO A 112 -4.87 -17.74 -7.59
N THR A 113 -5.58 -16.72 -8.06
CA THR A 113 -5.08 -15.77 -9.08
C THR A 113 -3.90 -14.97 -8.56
N LEU A 114 -3.98 -14.45 -7.34
CA LEU A 114 -2.89 -13.69 -6.72
C LEU A 114 -1.63 -14.55 -6.52
N ALA A 115 -1.81 -15.77 -6.00
CA ALA A 115 -0.70 -16.72 -5.86
C ALA A 115 -0.08 -17.10 -7.22
N ALA A 116 -0.89 -17.24 -8.28
CA ALA A 116 -0.42 -17.53 -9.63
C ALA A 116 0.40 -16.37 -10.21
N SER A 117 -0.01 -15.12 -10.00
CA SER A 117 0.72 -13.92 -10.45
C SER A 117 2.07 -13.78 -9.74
N TYR A 118 2.13 -14.00 -8.44
CA TYR A 118 3.40 -14.05 -7.71
C TYR A 118 4.31 -15.18 -8.20
N LYS A 119 3.77 -16.37 -8.46
CA LYS A 119 4.51 -17.49 -9.03
C LYS A 119 5.07 -17.14 -10.41
N LYS A 120 4.28 -16.44 -11.24
CA LYS A 120 4.71 -15.99 -12.55
C LYS A 120 5.82 -14.95 -12.47
N LEU A 121 5.71 -13.97 -11.57
CA LEU A 121 6.79 -13.00 -11.33
C LEU A 121 8.09 -13.72 -10.97
N SER A 122 8.06 -14.68 -10.05
CA SER A 122 9.23 -15.49 -9.68
C SER A 122 9.83 -16.28 -10.84
N SER A 123 9.05 -16.62 -11.86
CA SER A 123 9.53 -17.34 -13.03
C SER A 123 10.22 -16.45 -14.07
N ARG A 124 10.16 -15.13 -13.90
CA ARG A 124 10.81 -14.16 -14.79
C ARG A 124 12.31 -14.09 -14.47
N ALA A 125 13.12 -14.51 -15.44
CA ALA A 125 14.57 -14.61 -15.25
C ALA A 125 15.24 -13.26 -14.92
N GLU A 126 14.75 -12.17 -15.51
CA GLU A 126 15.23 -10.81 -15.28
C GLU A 126 14.94 -10.37 -13.83
N PHE A 127 13.76 -10.64 -13.33
CA PHE A 127 13.35 -10.35 -11.95
C PHE A 127 14.17 -11.20 -10.95
N ASP A 128 14.30 -12.51 -11.21
CA ASP A 128 15.06 -13.42 -10.34
C ASP A 128 16.52 -12.98 -10.21
N ARG A 129 17.17 -12.62 -11.32
CA ARG A 129 18.55 -12.07 -11.31
C ARG A 129 18.63 -10.79 -10.50
N PHE A 130 17.72 -9.85 -10.76
CA PHE A 130 17.69 -8.56 -10.06
C PHE A 130 17.51 -8.75 -8.56
N ARG A 131 16.51 -9.53 -8.15
CA ARG A 131 16.23 -9.78 -6.74
C ARG A 131 17.37 -10.44 -5.99
N ARG A 132 18.15 -11.29 -6.66
CA ARG A 132 19.34 -11.93 -6.06
C ARG A 132 20.54 -10.99 -5.93
N SER A 133 20.57 -9.89 -6.65
CA SER A 133 21.72 -8.99 -6.72
C SER A 133 21.51 -7.64 -6.04
N VAL A 134 20.27 -7.14 -5.97
CA VAL A 134 19.96 -5.83 -5.43
C VAL A 134 19.06 -5.97 -4.19
N PRO A 135 19.44 -5.41 -3.03
CA PRO A 135 18.57 -5.32 -1.86
C PRO A 135 17.24 -4.65 -2.21
N MET A 136 16.11 -5.28 -1.86
CA MET A 136 14.78 -4.74 -2.14
C MET A 136 13.99 -4.51 -0.87
N MET A 137 13.23 -3.43 -0.85
CA MET A 137 12.13 -3.19 0.07
C MET A 137 10.85 -3.08 -0.74
N THR A 138 9.73 -3.52 -0.18
CA THR A 138 8.46 -3.61 -0.93
C THR A 138 7.31 -3.03 -0.14
N ALA A 139 6.37 -2.39 -0.83
CA ALA A 139 5.03 -2.09 -0.35
C ALA A 139 4.04 -2.71 -1.35
N TRP A 140 2.80 -2.90 -0.96
CA TRP A 140 1.74 -3.30 -1.88
C TRP A 140 0.89 -2.12 -2.35
N ASP A 141 0.11 -2.38 -3.42
CA ASP A 141 -1.01 -1.56 -3.80
C ASP A 141 -2.22 -2.44 -4.11
N ASP A 142 -3.24 -1.97 -4.79
CA ASP A 142 -4.53 -2.64 -4.97
C ASP A 142 -4.45 -3.93 -5.79
N HIS A 143 -3.62 -3.99 -6.82
CA HIS A 143 -3.51 -5.18 -7.67
C HIS A 143 -2.80 -6.36 -6.99
N ASP A 144 -1.86 -6.10 -6.11
CA ASP A 144 -1.22 -7.13 -5.27
C ASP A 144 -1.87 -7.26 -3.88
N TYR A 145 -2.73 -6.33 -3.48
CA TYR A 145 -3.68 -6.50 -2.39
C TYR A 145 -4.87 -7.39 -2.78
N GLY A 146 -5.21 -7.45 -4.06
CA GLY A 146 -6.09 -8.46 -4.64
C GLY A 146 -7.42 -7.98 -5.22
N ALA A 147 -7.69 -6.69 -5.25
CA ALA A 147 -8.84 -6.11 -5.95
C ALA A 147 -8.62 -4.63 -6.24
N ASN A 148 -8.86 -4.23 -7.49
CA ASN A 148 -8.69 -2.84 -7.96
C ASN A 148 -9.39 -1.83 -7.03
N ASP A 149 -8.66 -0.79 -6.64
CA ASP A 149 -9.09 0.28 -5.73
C ASP A 149 -9.65 -0.22 -4.37
N ALA A 150 -9.36 -1.46 -3.96
CA ALA A 150 -9.86 -2.02 -2.71
C ALA A 150 -9.18 -1.43 -1.47
N GLY A 151 -9.92 -1.42 -0.37
CA GLY A 151 -9.48 -0.95 0.94
C GLY A 151 -9.85 -1.92 2.06
N GLY A 152 -10.02 -1.40 3.27
CA GLY A 152 -10.24 -2.19 4.48
C GLY A 152 -11.47 -3.08 4.48
N ALA A 153 -12.47 -2.80 3.63
CA ALA A 153 -13.66 -3.62 3.45
C ALA A 153 -13.42 -4.87 2.59
N PHE A 154 -12.27 -5.00 1.92
CA PHE A 154 -11.96 -6.16 1.08
C PHE A 154 -12.00 -7.46 1.88
N ALA A 155 -12.88 -8.37 1.50
CA ALA A 155 -13.15 -9.59 2.26
C ALA A 155 -11.94 -10.50 2.41
N PHE A 156 -11.02 -10.51 1.44
CA PHE A 156 -9.86 -11.40 1.38
C PHE A 156 -8.54 -10.74 1.82
N LYS A 157 -8.60 -9.56 2.45
CA LYS A 157 -7.40 -8.80 2.82
C LYS A 157 -6.41 -9.58 3.71
N GLU A 158 -6.91 -10.39 4.66
CA GLU A 158 -6.04 -11.19 5.52
C GLU A 158 -5.32 -12.32 4.75
N TRP A 159 -5.96 -12.82 3.69
CA TRP A 159 -5.29 -13.77 2.79
C TRP A 159 -4.25 -13.09 1.90
N ALA A 160 -4.58 -11.93 1.36
CA ALA A 160 -3.66 -11.14 0.55
C ALA A 160 -2.40 -10.76 1.36
N GLU A 161 -2.59 -10.32 2.61
CA GLU A 161 -1.51 -10.05 3.55
C GLU A 161 -0.60 -11.28 3.75
N LYS A 162 -1.18 -12.43 4.05
CA LYS A 162 -0.44 -13.69 4.20
C LYS A 162 0.32 -14.08 2.92
N ALA A 163 -0.28 -13.89 1.75
CA ALA A 163 0.34 -14.17 0.46
C ALA A 163 1.52 -13.24 0.21
N TYR A 164 1.35 -11.95 0.43
CA TYR A 164 2.38 -10.91 0.31
C TYR A 164 3.56 -11.18 1.26
N GLU A 165 3.27 -11.35 2.55
CA GLU A 165 4.30 -11.58 3.57
C GLU A 165 5.12 -12.84 3.31
N THR A 166 4.45 -13.91 2.84
CA THR A 166 5.12 -15.17 2.49
C THR A 166 5.99 -15.00 1.26
N TYR A 167 5.47 -14.31 0.25
CA TYR A 167 6.19 -14.12 -1.01
C TYR A 167 7.43 -13.26 -0.84
N TRP A 168 7.30 -12.11 -0.19
CA TRP A 168 8.40 -11.16 -0.03
C TRP A 168 9.33 -11.52 1.13
N GLY A 169 8.92 -12.38 2.04
CA GLY A 169 9.68 -12.77 3.23
C GLY A 169 9.71 -11.66 4.27
N SER A 170 8.54 -11.07 4.54
CA SER A 170 8.39 -10.00 5.54
C SER A 170 8.97 -10.40 6.90
N SER A 171 9.45 -9.41 7.65
CA SER A 171 10.02 -9.62 8.99
C SER A 171 8.96 -10.11 9.99
N ASP A 172 9.41 -10.70 11.09
CA ASP A 172 8.49 -11.11 12.18
C ASP A 172 7.78 -9.90 12.79
N GLU A 173 8.41 -8.72 12.79
CA GLU A 173 7.77 -7.49 13.23
C GLU A 173 6.56 -7.15 12.36
N VAL A 174 6.69 -7.18 11.03
CA VAL A 174 5.57 -6.94 10.10
C VAL A 174 4.48 -7.98 10.33
N LYS A 175 4.81 -9.27 10.36
CA LYS A 175 3.86 -10.37 10.57
C LYS A 175 3.17 -10.39 11.92
N SER A 176 3.64 -9.61 12.89
CA SER A 176 3.06 -9.57 14.24
C SER A 176 1.83 -8.67 14.37
N ARG A 177 1.48 -7.93 13.34
CA ARG A 177 0.40 -6.95 13.33
C ARG A 177 -0.32 -6.89 11.98
N PRO A 178 -1.58 -6.42 11.94
CA PRO A 178 -2.28 -6.22 10.67
C PRO A 178 -1.62 -5.13 9.81
N GLY A 179 -1.57 -5.36 8.49
CA GLY A 179 -0.97 -4.49 7.50
C GLY A 179 0.52 -4.71 7.30
N VAL A 180 1.02 -4.32 6.14
CA VAL A 180 2.40 -4.61 5.70
C VAL A 180 3.37 -3.44 5.85
N TYR A 181 2.98 -2.39 6.58
CA TYR A 181 3.82 -1.20 6.79
C TYR A 181 5.10 -1.55 7.57
N GLU A 182 6.22 -0.94 7.16
CA GLU A 182 7.51 -1.12 7.83
C GLU A 182 8.37 0.15 7.76
N SER A 183 9.40 0.23 8.59
CA SER A 183 10.40 1.29 8.54
C SER A 183 11.80 0.72 8.72
N ARG A 184 12.76 1.27 7.98
CA ARG A 184 14.18 0.93 8.10
C ARG A 184 15.03 2.17 8.12
N ILE A 185 15.96 2.23 9.06
CA ILE A 185 16.99 3.28 9.12
C ILE A 185 18.32 2.67 8.74
N ILE A 186 18.97 3.24 7.72
CA ILE A 186 20.22 2.74 7.15
C ILE A 186 21.22 3.90 7.10
N GLY A 187 22.43 3.64 7.52
CA GLY A 187 23.53 4.58 7.54
C GLY A 187 24.01 4.95 8.94
N PRO A 188 25.28 5.36 9.06
CA PRO A 188 25.84 5.84 10.31
C PRO A 188 25.25 7.20 10.71
N LYS A 189 25.40 7.59 11.97
CA LYS A 189 25.02 8.92 12.46
C LYS A 189 25.58 10.02 11.54
N GLY A 190 24.73 10.97 11.14
CA GLY A 190 25.05 12.03 10.20
C GLY A 190 24.79 11.69 8.72
N LYS A 191 24.44 10.43 8.41
CA LYS A 191 24.10 9.95 7.06
C LYS A 191 23.01 8.88 7.08
N ARG A 192 22.10 8.93 8.08
CA ARG A 192 20.99 7.98 8.18
C ARG A 192 19.89 8.34 7.22
N VAL A 193 19.49 7.38 6.42
CA VAL A 193 18.28 7.42 5.60
C VAL A 193 17.23 6.56 6.26
N GLN A 194 16.07 7.12 6.53
CA GLN A 194 14.90 6.36 6.97
C GLN A 194 13.96 6.14 5.80
N PHE A 195 13.62 4.87 5.53
CA PHE A 195 12.59 4.47 4.59
C PHE A 195 11.35 4.07 5.40
N ILE A 196 10.22 4.73 5.18
CA ILE A 196 8.94 4.48 5.85
C ILE A 196 7.95 4.02 4.79
N MET A 197 7.69 2.70 4.75
CA MET A 197 6.75 2.09 3.83
C MET A 197 5.36 2.11 4.46
N LEU A 198 4.45 2.92 3.93
CA LEU A 198 3.07 2.99 4.40
C LEU A 198 2.21 1.90 3.74
N ASP A 199 1.23 1.42 4.48
CA ASP A 199 0.16 0.58 3.95
C ASP A 199 -1.08 1.44 3.75
N GLY A 200 -1.39 1.76 2.51
CA GLY A 200 -2.54 2.56 2.10
C GLY A 200 -3.80 1.72 1.83
N ARG A 201 -3.80 0.40 2.10
CA ARG A 201 -4.88 -0.52 1.72
C ARG A 201 -5.58 -1.16 2.91
N PHE A 202 -4.85 -1.81 3.81
CA PHE A 202 -5.42 -2.69 4.83
C PHE A 202 -6.47 -2.03 5.73
N PHE A 203 -6.28 -0.75 6.05
CA PHE A 203 -7.14 0.02 6.94
C PHE A 203 -8.01 1.03 6.22
N ARG A 204 -7.75 1.28 4.94
CA ARG A 204 -8.36 2.39 4.21
C ARG A 204 -9.87 2.24 4.11
N SER A 205 -10.56 3.31 4.48
CA SER A 205 -12.02 3.43 4.26
C SER A 205 -12.36 3.38 2.77
N ASP A 206 -13.60 3.05 2.46
CA ASP A 206 -14.06 3.03 1.08
C ASP A 206 -13.96 4.41 0.43
N LEU A 207 -13.62 4.42 -0.85
CA LEU A 207 -13.60 5.61 -1.67
C LEU A 207 -15.03 6.12 -1.91
N ALA A 208 -15.20 7.42 -1.82
CA ALA A 208 -16.44 8.07 -2.24
C ALA A 208 -16.41 8.32 -3.75
N SER A 209 -17.45 7.89 -4.47
CA SER A 209 -17.54 8.01 -5.91
C SER A 209 -18.62 9.00 -6.33
N MET A 210 -18.44 9.62 -7.48
CA MET A 210 -19.50 10.37 -8.16
C MET A 210 -20.63 9.41 -8.53
N THR A 211 -21.89 9.84 -8.30
CA THR A 211 -23.08 9.09 -8.74
C THR A 211 -23.21 9.07 -10.27
N TYR A 212 -22.68 10.07 -10.93
CA TYR A 212 -22.62 10.19 -12.37
C TYR A 212 -21.25 10.71 -12.78
N ARG A 213 -20.59 10.00 -13.69
CA ARG A 213 -19.32 10.44 -14.23
C ARG A 213 -19.55 11.63 -15.16
N ASP A 214 -19.24 12.82 -14.70
CA ASP A 214 -19.19 13.99 -15.54
C ASP A 214 -18.07 13.81 -16.58
N PRO A 215 -18.34 13.90 -17.89
CA PRO A 215 -17.31 13.92 -18.91
C PRO A 215 -16.46 15.21 -18.90
N GLY A 216 -16.54 16.00 -17.83
CA GLY A 216 -15.74 17.21 -17.62
C GLY A 216 -14.23 16.97 -17.63
N PRO A 217 -13.44 18.03 -17.43
CA PRO A 217 -11.97 17.97 -17.62
C PRO A 217 -11.23 17.08 -16.60
N THR A 218 -11.87 16.71 -15.50
CA THR A 218 -11.23 15.88 -14.48
C THR A 218 -11.23 14.41 -14.88
N LEU A 219 -10.04 13.82 -14.83
CA LEU A 219 -9.85 12.38 -15.03
C LEU A 219 -10.24 11.63 -13.75
N GLY A 220 -10.86 10.45 -13.88
CA GLY A 220 -11.29 9.64 -12.75
C GLY A 220 -12.72 9.95 -12.30
N TRP A 221 -13.14 9.37 -11.15
CA TRP A 221 -14.53 9.43 -10.67
C TRP A 221 -14.67 9.49 -9.15
N TYR A 222 -13.57 9.57 -8.41
CA TYR A 222 -13.61 9.68 -6.97
C TYR A 222 -13.75 11.13 -6.52
N ILE A 223 -14.44 11.32 -5.42
CA ILE A 223 -14.63 12.60 -4.74
C ILE A 223 -14.07 12.52 -3.33
N PRO A 224 -13.75 13.65 -2.69
CA PRO A 224 -13.30 13.65 -1.31
C PRO A 224 -14.30 12.98 -0.36
N ASN A 225 -13.84 11.98 0.39
CA ASN A 225 -14.59 11.37 1.48
C ASN A 225 -14.51 12.29 2.71
N MET A 226 -15.63 12.93 3.03
CA MET A 226 -15.73 13.92 4.13
C MET A 226 -16.17 13.32 5.46
N ASP A 227 -16.38 12.00 5.53
CA ASP A 227 -16.65 11.32 6.79
C ASP A 227 -15.53 11.61 7.80
N PRO A 228 -15.86 12.10 9.01
CA PRO A 228 -14.85 12.37 10.04
C PRO A 228 -14.10 11.12 10.51
N ASN A 229 -14.63 9.94 10.29
CA ASN A 229 -14.04 8.66 10.67
C ASN A 229 -13.31 7.97 9.50
N ALA A 230 -13.39 8.53 8.29
CA ALA A 230 -12.66 7.97 7.16
C ALA A 230 -11.15 8.06 7.39
N THR A 231 -10.46 6.98 7.06
CA THR A 231 -9.00 6.87 7.27
C THR A 231 -8.32 6.20 6.08
N ILE A 232 -7.06 6.51 5.88
CA ILE A 232 -6.15 5.76 4.99
C ILE A 232 -5.36 4.74 5.82
N LEU A 233 -4.72 5.20 6.90
CA LEU A 233 -3.74 4.40 7.63
C LEU A 233 -4.33 3.61 8.82
N GLY A 234 -5.54 3.99 9.28
CA GLY A 234 -6.07 3.47 10.54
C GLY A 234 -5.27 3.93 11.76
N GLN A 235 -5.88 3.89 12.94
CA GLN A 235 -5.26 4.48 14.15
C GLN A 235 -3.97 3.76 14.58
N ALA A 236 -3.89 2.45 14.36
CA ALA A 236 -2.70 1.67 14.72
C ALA A 236 -1.47 2.13 13.94
N GLN A 237 -1.59 2.27 12.63
CA GLN A 237 -0.49 2.73 11.78
C GLN A 237 -0.16 4.21 12.00
N TRP A 238 -1.17 5.07 12.30
CA TRP A 238 -0.93 6.45 12.69
C TRP A 238 -0.07 6.57 13.96
N ASN A 239 -0.36 5.75 14.98
CA ASN A 239 0.42 5.73 16.21
C ASN A 239 1.86 5.25 15.95
N TRP A 240 2.00 4.22 15.13
CA TRP A 240 3.29 3.71 14.70
C TRP A 240 4.08 4.77 13.90
N LEU A 241 3.47 5.43 12.93
CA LEU A 241 4.12 6.46 12.13
C LEU A 241 4.63 7.62 13.01
N ALA A 242 3.83 8.04 13.99
CA ALA A 242 4.24 9.10 14.93
C ALA A 242 5.49 8.70 15.73
N GLN A 243 5.63 7.43 16.12
CA GLN A 243 6.82 6.91 16.79
C GLN A 243 8.01 6.77 15.83
N GLU A 244 7.78 6.34 14.59
CA GLU A 244 8.84 6.24 13.58
C GLU A 244 9.46 7.61 13.27
N LEU A 245 8.65 8.66 13.21
CA LEU A 245 9.13 10.02 12.96
C LEU A 245 9.93 10.62 14.11
N GLU A 246 9.89 10.05 15.31
CA GLU A 246 10.76 10.43 16.45
C GLU A 246 12.18 9.86 16.35
N LYS A 247 12.34 8.79 15.57
CA LYS A 247 13.65 8.17 15.39
C LYS A 247 14.58 9.13 14.64
N PRO A 248 15.85 9.22 15.03
CA PRO A 248 16.77 10.17 14.40
C PRO A 248 17.16 9.70 12.98
N ALA A 249 16.96 10.56 11.99
CA ALA A 249 17.43 10.37 10.61
C ALA A 249 17.70 11.73 9.96
N GLU A 250 18.72 11.80 9.10
CA GLU A 250 19.12 13.01 8.39
C GLU A 250 18.31 13.22 7.10
N LEU A 251 17.75 12.12 6.56
CA LEU A 251 16.88 12.13 5.38
C LEU A 251 15.81 11.07 5.52
N ARG A 252 14.58 11.36 5.09
CA ARG A 252 13.46 10.42 5.13
C ARG A 252 12.82 10.30 3.76
N PHE A 253 12.53 9.07 3.39
CA PHE A 253 11.64 8.76 2.29
C PHE A 253 10.38 8.10 2.87
N ILE A 254 9.22 8.74 2.62
CA ILE A 254 7.92 8.22 3.02
C ILE A 254 7.27 7.66 1.76
N ILE A 255 7.11 6.36 1.74
CA ILE A 255 6.59 5.62 0.60
C ILE A 255 5.08 5.46 0.78
N SER A 256 4.34 5.95 -0.19
CA SER A 256 2.90 5.73 -0.34
C SER A 256 2.63 5.16 -1.72
N SER A 257 1.88 4.07 -1.81
CA SER A 257 1.58 3.50 -3.12
C SER A 257 0.81 4.48 -4.01
N THR A 258 -0.04 5.34 -3.44
CA THR A 258 -0.78 6.39 -4.14
C THR A 258 -0.23 7.79 -3.88
N GLN A 259 -0.50 8.73 -4.78
CA GLN A 259 -0.02 10.11 -4.71
C GLN A 259 -0.53 10.88 -3.48
N VAL A 260 0.34 11.72 -2.89
CA VAL A 260 0.06 12.48 -1.67
C VAL A 260 -0.29 13.94 -1.97
N ILE A 261 0.44 14.60 -2.86
CA ILE A 261 0.39 16.07 -3.01
C ILE A 261 -0.66 16.54 -4.02
N THR A 262 -0.80 15.87 -5.17
CA THR A 262 -1.65 16.31 -6.28
C THR A 262 -3.14 16.32 -5.94
N ASP A 263 -3.87 17.29 -6.53
CA ASP A 263 -5.34 17.35 -6.53
C ASP A 263 -5.89 17.40 -7.98
N ALA A 264 -5.04 17.18 -8.98
CA ALA A 264 -5.38 17.45 -10.37
C ALA A 264 -6.24 16.37 -11.04
N HIS A 265 -6.51 15.29 -10.34
CA HIS A 265 -7.31 14.16 -10.86
C HIS A 265 -8.27 13.60 -9.82
N ASN A 266 -9.27 12.85 -10.30
CA ASN A 266 -10.25 12.16 -9.48
C ASN A 266 -10.04 10.62 -9.51
N PHE A 267 -8.81 10.15 -9.74
CA PHE A 267 -8.39 8.79 -9.45
C PHE A 267 -8.01 8.65 -7.98
N GLU A 268 -7.56 7.50 -7.57
CA GLU A 268 -7.13 7.24 -6.21
C GLU A 268 -5.95 8.12 -5.77
N GLY A 269 -5.93 8.50 -4.51
CA GLY A 269 -4.89 9.33 -3.91
C GLY A 269 -5.28 9.89 -2.54
N TRP A 270 -4.35 10.51 -1.86
CA TRP A 270 -4.62 11.12 -0.55
C TRP A 270 -5.62 12.27 -0.62
N THR A 271 -5.82 12.88 -1.79
CA THR A 271 -6.84 13.89 -2.03
C THR A 271 -8.26 13.37 -1.79
N ASN A 272 -8.48 12.06 -1.92
CA ASN A 272 -9.78 11.44 -1.61
C ASN A 272 -10.08 11.42 -0.10
N PHE A 273 -9.09 11.63 0.74
CA PHE A 273 -9.20 11.69 2.20
C PHE A 273 -8.51 12.96 2.73
N PRO A 274 -9.07 14.14 2.47
CA PRO A 274 -8.38 15.41 2.74
C PRO A 274 -8.02 15.58 4.22
N LYS A 275 -8.84 15.09 5.16
CA LYS A 275 -8.55 15.14 6.59
C LYS A 275 -7.35 14.28 6.99
N GLU A 276 -7.17 13.13 6.36
CA GLU A 276 -6.02 12.26 6.59
C GLU A 276 -4.74 12.87 6.00
N ARG A 277 -4.83 13.48 4.82
CA ARG A 277 -3.71 14.22 4.24
C ARG A 277 -3.30 15.41 5.09
N ASP A 278 -4.27 16.20 5.56
CA ASP A 278 -4.01 17.32 6.47
C ASP A 278 -3.39 16.84 7.79
N ARG A 279 -3.85 15.69 8.31
CA ARG A 279 -3.27 15.03 9.48
C ARG A 279 -1.81 14.64 9.26
N LEU A 280 -1.48 14.11 8.08
CA LEU A 280 -0.10 13.77 7.73
C LEU A 280 0.80 15.01 7.72
N TYR A 281 0.36 16.07 7.06
CA TYR A 281 1.10 17.34 7.03
C TYR A 281 1.27 17.94 8.43
N ALA A 282 0.20 17.93 9.22
CA ALA A 282 0.25 18.41 10.60
C ALA A 282 1.21 17.58 11.47
N LEU A 283 1.22 16.27 11.34
CA LEU A 283 2.13 15.39 12.07
C LEU A 283 3.59 15.67 11.69
N LEU A 284 3.90 15.81 10.40
CA LEU A 284 5.26 16.17 9.95
C LEU A 284 5.68 17.52 10.51
N GLY A 285 4.81 18.52 10.49
CA GLY A 285 5.07 19.85 11.07
C GLY A 285 5.28 19.80 12.58
N GLN A 286 4.44 19.09 13.33
CA GLN A 286 4.55 18.92 14.79
C GLN A 286 5.85 18.23 15.20
N LYS A 287 6.31 17.26 14.39
CA LYS A 287 7.59 16.55 14.62
C LYS A 287 8.80 17.30 14.06
N GLY A 288 8.60 18.44 13.38
CA GLY A 288 9.68 19.21 12.76
C GLY A 288 10.40 18.47 11.63
N VAL A 289 9.70 17.61 10.90
CA VAL A 289 10.28 16.74 9.86
C VAL A 289 10.44 17.52 8.56
N ASN A 290 11.50 18.33 8.46
CA ASN A 290 11.82 19.11 7.27
C ASN A 290 12.64 18.35 6.20
N ASN A 291 12.90 17.09 6.43
CA ASN A 291 13.82 16.24 5.65
C ASN A 291 13.11 15.02 5.03
N ALA A 292 11.83 15.19 4.69
CA ALA A 292 11.04 14.12 4.07
C ALA A 292 10.75 14.38 2.59
N ILE A 293 10.79 13.30 1.80
CA ILE A 293 10.35 13.22 0.40
C ILE A 293 9.38 12.07 0.29
N PHE A 294 8.23 12.27 -0.32
CA PHE A 294 7.30 11.19 -0.68
C PHE A 294 7.76 10.51 -1.97
N LEU A 295 7.70 9.18 -1.99
CA LEU A 295 7.85 8.37 -3.19
C LEU A 295 6.52 7.67 -3.44
N THR A 296 5.94 7.86 -4.64
CA THR A 296 4.56 7.45 -4.93
C THR A 296 4.43 6.69 -6.25
N GLY A 297 3.34 5.93 -6.38
CA GLY A 297 3.05 5.03 -7.50
C GLY A 297 1.64 5.17 -8.07
N ASP A 298 1.01 4.06 -8.44
CA ASP A 298 -0.38 3.88 -8.91
C ASP A 298 -0.74 4.53 -10.27
N ARG A 299 -0.25 5.71 -10.55
CA ARG A 299 -0.70 6.60 -11.64
C ARG A 299 -0.34 6.15 -13.05
N HIS A 300 0.39 5.07 -13.24
CA HIS A 300 0.87 4.61 -14.54
C HIS A 300 1.60 5.71 -15.34
N SER A 301 2.22 6.61 -14.62
CA SER A 301 2.93 7.81 -15.12
C SER A 301 3.98 8.25 -14.11
N GLY A 302 4.90 9.11 -14.51
CA GLY A 302 5.91 9.69 -13.65
C GLY A 302 5.85 11.22 -13.63
N GLY A 303 6.22 11.82 -12.50
CA GLY A 303 6.25 13.28 -12.35
C GLY A 303 6.70 13.72 -10.98
N PHE A 304 6.90 15.03 -10.83
CA PHE A 304 7.36 15.64 -9.59
C PHE A 304 6.35 16.68 -9.12
N TYR A 305 6.03 16.66 -7.83
CA TYR A 305 5.11 17.60 -7.23
C TYR A 305 5.73 18.20 -5.97
N LYS A 306 5.31 19.41 -5.64
CA LYS A 306 5.86 20.16 -4.52
C LYS A 306 4.78 20.99 -3.85
N THR A 307 4.76 21.01 -2.52
CA THR A 307 3.86 21.85 -1.73
C THR A 307 4.53 22.33 -0.45
N ASN A 308 4.05 23.45 0.08
CA ASN A 308 4.39 23.87 1.44
C ASN A 308 3.34 23.30 2.41
N ALA A 309 3.79 22.82 3.57
CA ALA A 309 2.91 22.32 4.60
C ALA A 309 3.08 23.10 5.91
N PRO A 310 2.02 23.24 6.72
CA PRO A 310 2.08 23.97 7.98
C PRO A 310 3.17 23.43 8.91
N GLY A 311 3.94 24.32 9.53
CA GLY A 311 4.99 23.97 10.50
C GLY A 311 6.29 23.46 9.89
N LEU A 312 6.40 23.37 8.56
CA LEU A 312 7.62 22.99 7.86
C LEU A 312 8.31 24.22 7.26
N SER A 313 9.64 24.24 7.33
CA SER A 313 10.47 25.29 6.74
C SER A 313 10.96 24.98 5.34
N LYS A 314 10.87 23.70 4.92
CA LYS A 314 11.21 23.24 3.59
C LYS A 314 9.96 22.68 2.90
N PRO A 315 9.82 22.81 1.57
CA PRO A 315 8.69 22.22 0.85
C PRO A 315 8.75 20.68 0.91
N LEU A 316 7.60 20.07 1.00
CA LEU A 316 7.43 18.63 0.74
C LEU A 316 7.51 18.36 -0.76
N TRP A 317 8.17 17.29 -1.11
CA TRP A 317 8.23 16.76 -2.46
C TRP A 317 7.47 15.44 -2.55
N ASP A 318 6.84 15.21 -3.69
CA ASP A 318 6.24 13.95 -4.09
C ASP A 318 6.83 13.58 -5.45
N PHE A 319 7.60 12.51 -5.47
CA PHE A 319 8.16 11.96 -6.67
C PHE A 319 7.40 10.70 -7.04
N THR A 320 6.54 10.81 -8.04
CA THR A 320 5.78 9.70 -8.61
C THR A 320 6.61 9.00 -9.67
N SER A 321 6.80 7.69 -9.53
CA SER A 321 7.36 6.82 -10.57
C SER A 321 6.53 5.55 -10.63
N SER A 322 5.60 5.55 -11.57
CA SER A 322 4.60 4.51 -11.72
C SER A 322 4.53 4.12 -13.17
N SER A 323 4.96 2.90 -13.45
CA SER A 323 4.95 2.21 -14.73
C SER A 323 6.31 1.64 -15.09
N LEU A 324 6.81 0.72 -14.30
CA LEU A 324 8.01 -0.03 -14.70
C LEU A 324 7.81 -0.66 -16.09
N ASN A 325 6.62 -1.22 -16.37
CA ASN A 325 6.28 -1.77 -17.69
C ASN A 325 4.79 -1.67 -18.08
N PHE A 326 3.98 -0.91 -17.34
CA PHE A 326 2.52 -0.84 -17.56
C PHE A 326 1.99 0.60 -17.65
N ALA A 327 2.61 1.43 -18.49
CA ALA A 327 2.18 2.81 -18.73
C ALA A 327 0.91 2.89 -19.59
N PHE A 328 0.09 3.93 -19.37
CA PHE A 328 -1.14 4.18 -20.11
C PHE A 328 -1.02 5.32 -21.13
N GLY A 329 0.05 6.10 -21.10
CA GLY A 329 0.27 7.24 -22.01
C GLY A 329 1.31 6.95 -23.08
N LYS A 330 1.67 8.00 -23.82
CA LYS A 330 2.65 7.95 -24.91
C LYS A 330 3.70 9.07 -24.85
N GLY A 331 3.76 9.81 -23.75
CA GLY A 331 4.67 10.95 -23.61
C GLY A 331 4.24 11.90 -22.50
N ASP A 332 4.47 13.19 -22.65
CA ASP A 332 4.02 14.20 -21.71
C ASP A 332 2.50 14.38 -21.78
N GLY A 333 1.84 14.18 -20.64
CA GLY A 333 0.39 14.32 -20.43
C GLY A 333 -0.03 15.58 -19.69
N SER A 334 0.90 16.53 -19.48
CA SER A 334 0.70 17.72 -18.63
C SER A 334 -0.53 18.55 -19.01
N GLU A 335 -0.87 18.65 -20.28
CA GLU A 335 -2.05 19.40 -20.75
C GLU A 335 -3.38 18.71 -20.35
N ARG A 336 -3.36 17.37 -20.20
CA ARG A 336 -4.55 16.60 -19.80
C ARG A 336 -4.81 16.66 -18.31
N GLU A 337 -3.77 16.89 -17.54
CA GLU A 337 -3.80 16.90 -16.08
C GLU A 337 -3.02 18.14 -15.58
N PRO A 338 -3.56 19.34 -15.77
CA PRO A 338 -2.92 20.55 -15.29
C PRO A 338 -2.89 20.58 -13.76
N ASP A 339 -1.70 20.74 -13.18
CA ASP A 339 -1.51 20.80 -11.72
C ASP A 339 -0.50 21.90 -11.37
N PRO A 340 -0.90 22.94 -10.61
CA PRO A 340 -0.01 24.00 -10.20
C PRO A 340 1.09 23.55 -9.21
N ARG A 341 0.93 22.38 -8.61
CA ARG A 341 1.95 21.79 -7.71
C ARG A 341 2.98 20.97 -8.47
N ARG A 342 2.69 20.60 -9.71
CA ARG A 342 3.63 19.85 -10.53
C ARG A 342 4.82 20.71 -10.94
N THR A 343 6.00 20.12 -10.87
CA THR A 343 7.26 20.71 -11.35
C THR A 343 7.75 19.87 -12.51
N GLY A 344 7.69 20.41 -13.73
CA GLY A 344 8.02 19.68 -14.96
C GLY A 344 6.83 18.96 -15.59
N GLY A 345 7.12 17.90 -16.36
CA GLY A 345 6.14 17.13 -17.13
C GLY A 345 5.39 16.06 -16.31
N PHE A 346 4.36 15.50 -16.96
CA PHE A 346 3.62 14.33 -16.50
C PHE A 346 3.77 13.20 -17.51
N TRP A 347 4.64 12.25 -17.23
CA TRP A 347 5.18 11.34 -18.23
C TRP A 347 4.49 9.96 -18.20
N GLY A 348 3.56 9.75 -19.14
CA GLY A 348 2.79 8.50 -19.29
C GLY A 348 3.53 7.42 -20.08
N ILE A 349 4.80 7.21 -19.84
CA ILE A 349 5.65 6.19 -20.50
C ILE A 349 6.29 5.29 -19.44
N PRO A 350 6.77 4.07 -19.80
CA PRO A 350 7.52 3.23 -18.88
C PRO A 350 8.68 3.98 -18.25
N ASN A 351 8.80 3.91 -16.92
CA ASN A 351 9.74 4.72 -16.17
C ASN A 351 10.12 4.09 -14.83
N PHE A 352 11.26 4.50 -14.29
CA PHE A 352 11.66 4.27 -12.90
C PHE A 352 12.28 5.53 -12.31
N GLY A 353 12.14 5.68 -10.99
CA GLY A 353 12.77 6.75 -10.23
C GLY A 353 14.16 6.34 -9.75
N GLN A 354 15.11 7.26 -9.86
CA GLN A 354 16.44 7.14 -9.26
C GLN A 354 16.67 8.29 -8.30
N ILE A 355 17.23 7.98 -7.14
CA ILE A 355 17.64 8.95 -6.12
C ILE A 355 19.15 8.89 -5.96
N ASP A 356 19.80 10.03 -6.11
CA ASP A 356 21.21 10.23 -5.78
C ASP A 356 21.34 11.20 -4.61
N ILE A 357 22.09 10.81 -3.57
CA ILE A 357 22.26 11.57 -2.33
C ILE A 357 23.71 12.06 -2.25
N ASP A 358 23.89 13.37 -2.30
CA ASP A 358 25.18 14.01 -2.04
C ASP A 358 25.20 14.54 -0.59
N TRP A 359 25.84 13.79 0.28
CA TRP A 359 25.98 14.12 1.68
C TRP A 359 26.88 15.34 1.94
N ALA A 360 27.81 15.63 1.04
CA ALA A 360 28.73 16.77 1.19
C ALA A 360 28.03 18.09 0.90
N THR A 361 27.22 18.13 -0.16
CA THR A 361 26.45 19.32 -0.55
C THR A 361 25.03 19.34 0.02
N LYS A 362 24.61 18.28 0.74
CA LYS A 362 23.26 18.09 1.31
C LYS A 362 22.16 18.15 0.25
N LYS A 363 22.40 17.63 -0.94
CA LYS A 363 21.45 17.61 -2.05
C LYS A 363 20.93 16.20 -2.32
N VAL A 364 19.66 16.13 -2.66
CA VAL A 364 19.00 14.92 -3.16
C VAL A 364 18.62 15.18 -4.60
N THR A 365 19.22 14.47 -5.53
CA THR A 365 18.86 14.50 -6.95
C THR A 365 17.86 13.39 -7.23
N MET A 366 16.71 13.77 -7.73
CA MET A 366 15.58 12.90 -8.10
C MET A 366 15.54 12.85 -9.63
N THR A 367 15.75 11.70 -10.22
CA THR A 367 15.78 11.52 -11.68
C THR A 367 14.74 10.50 -12.11
N LEU A 368 13.80 10.92 -12.95
CA LEU A 368 12.89 10.04 -13.66
C LEU A 368 13.61 9.51 -14.91
N ARG A 369 13.67 8.20 -15.07
CA ARG A 369 14.31 7.52 -16.20
C ARG A 369 13.31 6.66 -16.97
N LYS A 370 13.56 6.49 -18.26
CA LYS A 370 12.83 5.49 -19.08
C LYS A 370 13.30 4.07 -18.78
N ASP A 371 12.56 3.12 -19.28
CA ASP A 371 12.88 1.69 -19.26
C ASP A 371 14.16 1.32 -20.02
N ASP A 372 14.69 2.21 -20.86
CA ASP A 372 16.00 2.08 -21.52
C ASP A 372 17.16 2.73 -20.71
N GLY A 373 16.85 3.35 -19.56
CA GLY A 373 17.81 4.03 -18.69
C GLY A 373 18.08 5.49 -19.05
N SER A 374 17.57 6.00 -20.17
CA SER A 374 17.72 7.41 -20.53
C SER A 374 16.95 8.33 -19.56
N VAL A 375 17.51 9.52 -19.32
CA VAL A 375 16.90 10.50 -18.43
C VAL A 375 15.69 11.15 -19.09
N ILE A 376 14.56 11.16 -18.41
CA ILE A 376 13.37 11.92 -18.79
C ILE A 376 13.47 13.33 -18.21
N GLU A 377 13.61 13.40 -16.88
CA GLU A 377 13.60 14.65 -16.13
C GLU A 377 14.37 14.52 -14.82
N THR A 378 14.87 15.63 -14.31
CA THR A 378 15.63 15.67 -13.04
C THR A 378 15.20 16.88 -12.20
N GLN A 379 15.00 16.66 -10.90
CA GLN A 379 14.75 17.67 -9.89
C GLN A 379 15.76 17.55 -8.75
N VAL A 380 16.03 18.65 -8.05
CA VAL A 380 16.95 18.67 -6.91
C VAL A 380 16.25 19.24 -5.68
N ALA A 381 16.30 18.47 -4.59
CA ALA A 381 15.76 18.88 -3.30
C ALA A 381 16.89 19.12 -2.28
N ASN A 382 16.74 20.18 -1.47
CA ASN A 382 17.58 20.45 -0.30
C ASN A 382 16.94 19.83 0.94
N ALA A 383 16.73 18.52 0.92
CA ALA A 383 15.96 17.80 1.95
C ALA A 383 16.80 17.25 3.11
N ILE A 384 18.13 17.34 3.07
CA ILE A 384 19.01 16.83 4.13
C ILE A 384 19.17 17.90 5.21
N ASP A 385 19.01 17.49 6.47
CA ASP A 385 19.22 18.35 7.65
C ASP A 385 20.71 18.47 8.06
#